data_3080d324e8f63be254ae261f9cd6d0e0
#
_entry.id   3080d324e8f63be254ae261f9cd6d0e0
#
_cell.length_a   1.000
_cell.length_b   1.000
_cell.length_c   1.000
_cell.angle_alpha   90.00
_cell.angle_beta   90.00
_cell.angle_gamma   90.00
#
_symmetry.space_group_name_H-M   'P 1'
#
loop_
_entity.id
_entity.type
_entity.pdbx_description
1 polymer ?
#
loop_
_entity_poly.entity_id
_entity_poly.type
_entity_poly.pdbx_seq_one_letter_code
_entity_poly.pdbx_strand_id
1 'polypeptide(L)'
;MGYRFDVGPECEFFLFNQDEDGQPTTISMERAGYFDLGPIDLGENARRDMVLTLEDMGYEIEASHHEVAPAQHEIDFRYDEAVKTADNIMTFKLAVKTIAKRHGMFASFMPKPKFGINGSGMHVNMSLCKDGKNIFDDPDGE
;
A
#
# COMPACT_ATOMS: atom_id res chain seq x y z
N MET A 1 12.99 27.31 -7.99
CA MET A 1 11.74 28.08 -7.79
C MET A 1 11.35 28.19 -6.32
N GLY A 2 12.05 27.53 -5.37
CA GLY A 2 11.84 27.62 -3.93
C GLY A 2 10.58 26.91 -3.39
N TYR A 3 9.98 26.02 -4.20
CA TYR A 3 8.87 25.19 -3.76
C TYR A 3 9.37 23.81 -3.35
N ARG A 4 8.73 23.25 -2.31
CA ARG A 4 8.83 21.84 -1.92
C ARG A 4 7.45 21.18 -2.11
N PHE A 5 7.41 20.12 -2.87
CA PHE A 5 6.21 19.33 -3.12
C PHE A 5 6.32 17.99 -2.38
N ASP A 6 5.48 17.79 -1.38
CA ASP A 6 5.43 16.57 -0.59
C ASP A 6 4.23 15.73 -1.03
N VAL A 7 4.42 14.39 -1.04
CA VAL A 7 3.45 13.42 -1.52
C VAL A 7 3.39 12.25 -0.56
N GLY A 8 2.17 11.88 -0.11
CA GLY A 8 1.87 10.71 0.72
C GLY A 8 0.97 9.76 -0.05
N PRO A 9 1.48 8.63 -0.53
CA PRO A 9 0.69 7.63 -1.24
C PRO A 9 0.11 6.59 -0.28
N GLU A 10 -1.11 6.13 -0.58
CA GLU A 10 -1.79 5.02 0.09
C GLU A 10 -1.90 3.87 -0.92
N CYS A 11 -1.00 2.89 -0.82
CA CYS A 11 -0.86 1.85 -1.84
C CYS A 11 -1.65 0.60 -1.46
N GLU A 12 -2.76 0.37 -2.15
CA GLU A 12 -3.52 -0.88 -2.04
C GLU A 12 -2.98 -1.98 -2.97
N PHE A 13 -3.12 -3.23 -2.54
CA PHE A 13 -2.70 -4.39 -3.31
C PHE A 13 -3.47 -5.64 -2.90
N PHE A 14 -3.46 -6.66 -3.77
CA PHE A 14 -4.06 -7.96 -3.50
C PHE A 14 -2.98 -9.01 -3.19
N LEU A 15 -3.30 -9.92 -2.26
CA LEU A 15 -2.53 -11.12 -1.96
C LEU A 15 -3.32 -12.35 -2.41
N PHE A 16 -3.03 -12.85 -3.60
CA PHE A 16 -3.68 -14.03 -4.17
C PHE A 16 -2.87 -15.30 -3.94
N ASN A 17 -3.56 -16.44 -3.99
CA ASN A 17 -2.92 -17.74 -4.04
C ASN A 17 -2.11 -17.90 -5.32
N GLN A 18 -1.07 -18.73 -5.24
CA GLN A 18 -0.41 -19.31 -6.41
C GLN A 18 -1.03 -20.69 -6.68
N ASP A 19 -0.97 -21.14 -7.94
CA ASP A 19 -1.31 -22.51 -8.29
C ASP A 19 -0.19 -23.51 -7.92
N GLU A 20 -0.37 -24.79 -8.26
CA GLU A 20 0.58 -25.86 -7.97
C GLU A 20 1.94 -25.66 -8.65
N ASP A 21 1.97 -24.93 -9.76
CA ASP A 21 3.18 -24.57 -10.50
C ASP A 21 3.80 -23.24 -10.06
N GLY A 22 3.21 -22.60 -9.00
CA GLY A 22 3.65 -21.30 -8.48
C GLY A 22 3.25 -20.12 -9.37
N GLN A 23 2.29 -20.32 -10.30
CA GLN A 23 1.80 -19.23 -11.14
C GLN A 23 0.76 -18.38 -10.41
N PRO A 24 0.66 -17.08 -10.72
CA PRO A 24 -0.30 -16.20 -10.10
C PRO A 24 -1.74 -16.58 -10.47
N THR A 25 -2.62 -16.53 -9.47
CA THR A 25 -4.07 -16.70 -9.67
C THR A 25 -4.81 -15.44 -9.23
N THR A 26 -6.14 -15.41 -9.36
CA THR A 26 -7.04 -14.44 -8.75
C THR A 26 -7.89 -15.07 -7.65
N ILE A 27 -7.40 -16.17 -7.08
CA ILE A 27 -8.08 -16.90 -6.02
C ILE A 27 -7.63 -16.32 -4.68
N SER A 28 -8.60 -15.85 -3.89
CA SER A 28 -8.41 -15.42 -2.51
C SER A 28 -8.43 -16.63 -1.58
N MET A 29 -7.54 -16.65 -0.59
CA MET A 29 -7.54 -17.67 0.45
C MET A 29 -8.54 -17.40 1.58
N GLU A 30 -9.14 -16.20 1.60
CA GLU A 30 -10.00 -15.71 2.69
C GLU A 30 -11.13 -14.83 2.15
N ARG A 31 -12.03 -14.42 3.04
CA ARG A 31 -13.16 -13.54 2.74
C ARG A 31 -13.30 -12.41 3.75
N ALA A 32 -12.18 -11.96 4.30
CA ALA A 32 -12.14 -10.80 5.15
C ALA A 32 -12.54 -9.52 4.39
N GLY A 33 -12.92 -8.51 5.13
CA GLY A 33 -13.31 -7.20 4.63
C GLY A 33 -12.56 -6.09 5.36
N TYR A 34 -13.08 -4.88 5.23
CA TYR A 34 -12.44 -3.66 5.71
C TYR A 34 -12.16 -3.70 7.21
N PHE A 35 -10.89 -3.56 7.59
CA PHE A 35 -10.39 -3.60 8.96
C PHE A 35 -10.63 -4.92 9.72
N ASP A 36 -10.94 -6.01 9.02
CA ASP A 36 -10.96 -7.32 9.65
C ASP A 36 -9.57 -7.73 10.14
N LEU A 37 -9.57 -8.51 11.22
CA LEU A 37 -8.38 -9.00 11.91
C LEU A 37 -8.29 -10.53 11.83
N GLY A 38 -7.17 -11.09 12.26
CA GLY A 38 -7.10 -12.53 12.49
C GLY A 38 -8.15 -13.03 13.49
N PRO A 39 -8.71 -14.23 13.30
CA PRO A 39 -8.28 -15.28 12.34
C PRO A 39 -8.89 -15.17 10.94
N ILE A 40 -9.69 -14.15 10.61
CA ILE A 40 -10.39 -14.03 9.32
C ILE A 40 -9.41 -13.52 8.25
N ASP A 41 -8.59 -12.51 8.58
CA ASP A 41 -7.52 -11.99 7.73
C ASP A 41 -6.34 -12.98 7.69
N LEU A 42 -6.29 -13.82 6.67
CA LEU A 42 -5.21 -14.78 6.49
C LEU A 42 -3.94 -14.16 5.87
N GLY A 43 -4.01 -12.93 5.39
CA GLY A 43 -2.86 -12.16 4.89
C GLY A 43 -2.09 -11.40 5.99
N GLU A 44 -2.60 -11.36 7.22
CA GLU A 44 -2.04 -10.58 8.33
C GLU A 44 -0.56 -10.86 8.57
N ASN A 45 -0.15 -12.13 8.60
CA ASN A 45 1.25 -12.49 8.85
C ASN A 45 2.19 -12.00 7.74
N ALA A 46 1.78 -12.13 6.48
CA ALA A 46 2.56 -11.61 5.35
C ALA A 46 2.65 -10.08 5.40
N ARG A 47 1.52 -9.40 5.68
CA ARG A 47 1.47 -7.95 5.80
C ARG A 47 2.34 -7.45 6.97
N ARG A 48 2.34 -8.15 8.11
CA ARG A 48 3.22 -7.86 9.24
C ARG A 48 4.69 -7.96 8.86
N ASP A 49 5.10 -9.03 8.17
CA ASP A 49 6.49 -9.19 7.73
C ASP A 49 6.89 -8.12 6.71
N MET A 50 5.95 -7.66 5.88
CA MET A 50 6.15 -6.52 4.98
C MET A 50 6.42 -5.24 5.77
N VAL A 51 5.58 -4.92 6.76
CA VAL A 51 5.74 -3.74 7.62
C VAL A 51 7.11 -3.76 8.30
N LEU A 52 7.45 -4.84 9.01
CA LEU A 52 8.73 -4.94 9.73
C LEU A 52 9.94 -4.79 8.79
N THR A 53 9.87 -5.39 7.59
CA THR A 53 10.94 -5.26 6.60
C THR A 53 11.06 -3.83 6.08
N LEU A 54 9.94 -3.16 5.81
CA LEU A 54 9.94 -1.77 5.35
C LEU A 54 10.47 -0.82 6.44
N GLU A 55 10.10 -1.05 7.71
CA GLU A 55 10.65 -0.28 8.85
C GLU A 55 12.16 -0.48 8.97
N ASP A 56 12.67 -1.71 8.84
CA ASP A 56 14.12 -2.01 8.82
C ASP A 56 14.83 -1.34 7.63
N MET A 57 14.12 -1.08 6.52
CA MET A 57 14.63 -0.33 5.38
C MET A 57 14.54 1.19 5.56
N GLY A 58 13.99 1.67 6.67
CA GLY A 58 13.89 3.08 7.02
C GLY A 58 12.58 3.76 6.60
N TYR A 59 11.53 3.00 6.27
CA TYR A 59 10.19 3.55 6.09
C TYR A 59 9.55 3.85 7.44
N GLU A 60 8.85 4.94 7.54
CA GLU A 60 7.97 5.25 8.66
C GLU A 60 6.55 4.81 8.29
N ILE A 61 6.12 3.67 8.82
CA ILE A 61 4.80 3.10 8.51
C ILE A 61 3.74 3.79 9.37
N GLU A 62 2.67 4.28 8.74
CA GLU A 62 1.57 5.00 9.39
C GLU A 62 0.33 4.11 9.57
N ALA A 63 0.03 3.24 8.60
CA ALA A 63 -1.10 2.31 8.69
C ALA A 63 -0.81 0.99 7.97
N SER A 64 -1.49 -0.08 8.42
CA SER A 64 -1.44 -1.39 7.79
C SER A 64 -2.72 -2.15 8.15
N HIS A 65 -3.58 -2.42 7.17
CA HIS A 65 -4.89 -3.03 7.41
C HIS A 65 -5.36 -3.86 6.22
N HIS A 66 -6.40 -4.67 6.46
CA HIS A 66 -7.16 -5.35 5.42
C HIS A 66 -8.13 -4.36 4.77
N GLU A 67 -8.27 -4.45 3.45
CA GLU A 67 -9.14 -3.61 2.65
C GLU A 67 -10.53 -4.25 2.41
N VAL A 68 -11.40 -3.55 1.65
CA VAL A 68 -12.81 -3.94 1.48
C VAL A 68 -12.95 -5.26 0.73
N ALA A 69 -12.15 -5.48 -0.32
CA ALA A 69 -12.26 -6.71 -1.10
C ALA A 69 -11.51 -7.88 -0.43
N PRO A 70 -12.00 -9.13 -0.56
CA PRO A 70 -11.26 -10.31 -0.13
C PRO A 70 -9.83 -10.32 -0.70
N ALA A 71 -8.85 -10.60 0.16
CA ALA A 71 -7.42 -10.58 -0.14
C ALA A 71 -6.83 -9.21 -0.52
N GLN A 72 -7.55 -8.13 -0.28
CA GLN A 72 -7.06 -6.76 -0.50
C GLN A 72 -6.49 -6.18 0.78
N HIS A 73 -5.33 -5.56 0.67
CA HIS A 73 -4.56 -4.99 1.78
C HIS A 73 -4.04 -3.61 1.43
N GLU A 74 -3.73 -2.84 2.46
CA GLU A 74 -3.11 -1.53 2.34
C GLU A 74 -1.99 -1.39 3.38
N ILE A 75 -0.91 -0.73 2.98
CA ILE A 75 0.18 -0.30 3.85
C ILE A 75 0.55 1.11 3.46
N ASP A 76 0.40 2.03 4.40
CA ASP A 76 0.69 3.44 4.22
C ASP A 76 1.98 3.80 4.93
N PHE A 77 2.81 4.56 4.25
CA PHE A 77 4.05 5.09 4.79
C PHE A 77 4.08 6.61 4.67
N ARG A 78 4.78 7.22 5.58
CA ARG A 78 4.85 8.67 5.70
C ARG A 78 5.26 9.34 4.40
N TYR A 79 4.62 10.47 4.12
CA TYR A 79 4.93 11.34 3.00
C TYR A 79 6.40 11.83 3.01
N ASP A 80 6.92 12.12 1.85
CA ASP A 80 8.21 12.78 1.65
C ASP A 80 8.16 13.64 0.38
N GLU A 81 9.29 14.24 0.05
CA GLU A 81 9.45 14.96 -1.21
C GLU A 81 9.12 14.06 -2.40
N ALA A 82 8.44 14.61 -3.40
CA ALA A 82 7.75 13.84 -4.44
C ALA A 82 8.65 12.85 -5.19
N VAL A 83 9.88 13.21 -5.52
CA VAL A 83 10.80 12.31 -6.24
C VAL A 83 11.24 11.17 -5.33
N LYS A 84 11.57 11.46 -4.07
CA LYS A 84 11.91 10.45 -3.08
C LYS A 84 10.75 9.51 -2.80
N THR A 85 9.52 10.03 -2.70
CA THR A 85 8.32 9.19 -2.55
C THR A 85 8.11 8.28 -3.75
N ALA A 86 8.34 8.77 -4.97
CA ALA A 86 8.25 7.93 -6.17
C ALA A 86 9.27 6.77 -6.14
N ASP A 87 10.50 7.01 -5.72
CA ASP A 87 11.52 5.97 -5.54
C ASP A 87 11.11 4.98 -4.42
N ASN A 88 10.56 5.50 -3.32
CA ASN A 88 10.05 4.69 -2.23
C ASN A 88 8.93 3.75 -2.68
N ILE A 89 7.97 4.21 -3.49
CA ILE A 89 6.90 3.36 -4.04
C ILE A 89 7.47 2.20 -4.87
N MET A 90 8.47 2.45 -5.69
CA MET A 90 9.08 1.39 -6.49
C MET A 90 9.76 0.33 -5.63
N THR A 91 10.46 0.75 -4.59
CA THR A 91 11.10 -0.13 -3.60
C THR A 91 10.05 -0.88 -2.78
N PHE A 92 9.01 -0.19 -2.30
CA PHE A 92 7.86 -0.76 -1.61
C PHE A 92 7.21 -1.90 -2.40
N LYS A 93 6.89 -1.68 -3.68
CA LYS A 93 6.31 -2.72 -4.54
C LYS A 93 7.21 -3.94 -4.69
N LEU A 94 8.51 -3.75 -4.75
CA LEU A 94 9.48 -4.85 -4.81
C LEU A 94 9.50 -5.65 -3.49
N ALA A 95 9.55 -4.96 -2.35
CA ALA A 95 9.54 -5.58 -1.03
C ALA A 95 8.25 -6.39 -0.81
N VAL A 96 7.08 -5.79 -1.05
CA VAL A 96 5.78 -6.46 -0.92
C VAL A 96 5.70 -7.72 -1.77
N LYS A 97 6.07 -7.66 -3.05
CA LYS A 97 6.07 -8.83 -3.94
C LYS A 97 7.03 -9.93 -3.47
N THR A 98 8.20 -9.53 -2.99
CA THR A 98 9.23 -10.47 -2.51
C THR A 98 8.77 -11.21 -1.26
N ILE A 99 8.18 -10.48 -0.31
CA ILE A 99 7.70 -11.05 0.95
C ILE A 99 6.45 -11.90 0.72
N ALA A 100 5.49 -11.43 -0.10
CA ALA A 100 4.34 -12.23 -0.49
C ALA A 100 4.76 -13.60 -1.04
N LYS A 101 5.75 -13.63 -1.93
CA LYS A 101 6.30 -14.89 -2.47
C LYS A 101 6.87 -15.82 -1.39
N ARG A 102 7.53 -15.27 -0.36
CA ARG A 102 8.04 -16.08 0.77
C ARG A 102 6.92 -16.72 1.59
N HIS A 103 5.74 -16.09 1.60
CA HIS A 103 4.52 -16.61 2.24
C HIS A 103 3.66 -17.49 1.29
N GLY A 104 4.17 -17.85 0.10
CA GLY A 104 3.42 -18.66 -0.87
C GLY A 104 2.29 -17.91 -1.57
N MET A 105 2.33 -16.57 -1.55
CA MET A 105 1.32 -15.70 -2.14
C MET A 105 1.88 -14.92 -3.33
N PHE A 106 0.97 -14.40 -4.15
CA PHE A 106 1.26 -13.47 -5.23
C PHE A 106 0.68 -12.11 -4.92
N ALA A 107 1.53 -11.09 -4.80
CA ALA A 107 1.09 -9.71 -4.62
C ALA A 107 0.83 -9.03 -5.97
N SER A 108 -0.37 -8.49 -6.15
CA SER A 108 -0.80 -7.75 -7.34
C SER A 108 -1.09 -6.30 -7.02
N PHE A 109 -0.44 -5.38 -7.72
CA PHE A 109 -0.75 -3.95 -7.74
C PHE A 109 -1.60 -3.56 -8.95
N MET A 110 -2.25 -4.53 -9.59
CA MET A 110 -3.17 -4.28 -10.69
C MET A 110 -4.39 -3.54 -10.18
N PRO A 111 -4.82 -2.42 -10.81
CA PRO A 111 -5.94 -1.60 -10.29
C PRO A 111 -7.26 -2.37 -10.15
N LYS A 112 -7.53 -3.30 -11.05
CA LYS A 112 -8.76 -4.10 -11.04
C LYS A 112 -8.47 -5.55 -11.45
N PRO A 113 -7.83 -6.35 -10.56
CA PRO A 113 -7.44 -7.71 -10.92
C PRO A 113 -8.61 -8.67 -11.03
N LYS A 114 -9.74 -8.35 -10.41
CA LYS A 114 -10.94 -9.21 -10.39
C LYS A 114 -12.20 -8.38 -10.63
N PHE A 115 -13.05 -8.86 -11.54
CA PHE A 115 -14.33 -8.26 -11.81
C PHE A 115 -15.32 -8.46 -10.64
N GLY A 116 -16.18 -7.48 -10.38
CA GLY A 116 -17.27 -7.57 -9.40
C GLY A 116 -16.91 -7.32 -7.94
N ILE A 117 -15.62 -7.04 -7.63
CA ILE A 117 -15.18 -6.63 -6.29
C ILE A 117 -14.48 -5.27 -6.34
N ASN A 118 -14.14 -4.68 -5.19
CA ASN A 118 -13.36 -3.44 -5.14
C ASN A 118 -12.00 -3.60 -5.85
N GLY A 119 -11.52 -2.53 -6.45
CA GLY A 119 -10.17 -2.47 -7.03
C GLY A 119 -9.21 -1.78 -6.09
N SER A 120 -7.92 -1.88 -6.40
CA SER A 120 -6.87 -1.19 -5.65
C SER A 120 -6.72 0.24 -6.10
N GLY A 121 -6.86 1.16 -5.17
CA GLY A 121 -6.52 2.56 -5.32
C GLY A 121 -5.04 2.81 -5.06
N MET A 122 -4.62 4.00 -5.38
CA MET A 122 -3.43 4.65 -4.85
C MET A 122 -3.83 6.11 -4.63
N HIS A 123 -4.42 6.40 -3.47
CA HIS A 123 -4.71 7.78 -3.10
C HIS A 123 -3.40 8.52 -2.91
N VAL A 124 -3.39 9.77 -3.31
CA VAL A 124 -2.18 10.60 -3.25
C VAL A 124 -2.50 11.88 -2.51
N ASN A 125 -2.11 11.92 -1.25
CA ASN A 125 -2.16 13.13 -0.44
C ASN A 125 -1.02 14.06 -0.85
N MET A 126 -1.29 15.34 -0.98
CA MET A 126 -0.32 16.29 -1.51
C MET A 126 -0.27 17.56 -0.68
N SER A 127 0.93 18.10 -0.51
CA SER A 127 1.12 19.46 -0.04
C SER A 127 2.19 20.19 -0.83
N LEU A 128 2.02 21.48 -1.00
CA LEU A 128 2.99 22.35 -1.67
C LEU A 128 3.41 23.47 -0.71
N CYS A 129 4.69 23.48 -0.37
CA CYS A 129 5.25 24.47 0.54
C CYS A 129 6.16 25.47 -0.20
N LYS A 130 6.09 26.71 0.21
CA LYS A 130 7.03 27.77 -0.20
C LYS A 130 7.50 28.52 1.05
N ASP A 131 8.80 28.68 1.19
CA ASP A 131 9.42 29.35 2.34
C ASP A 131 8.92 28.79 3.70
N GLY A 132 8.69 27.47 3.77
CA GLY A 132 8.22 26.75 4.96
C GLY A 132 6.73 26.88 5.26
N LYS A 133 5.93 27.52 4.38
CA LYS A 133 4.47 27.60 4.51
C LYS A 133 3.78 26.72 3.47
N ASN A 134 2.76 25.98 3.90
CA ASN A 134 1.87 25.27 2.98
C ASN A 134 1.00 26.30 2.24
N ILE A 135 1.12 26.32 0.90
CA ILE A 135 0.39 27.27 0.06
C ILE A 135 -1.00 26.78 -0.38
N PHE A 136 -1.38 25.55 0.01
CA PHE A 136 -2.77 25.10 -0.10
C PHE A 136 -3.64 25.56 1.09
N ASP A 137 -3.00 26.05 2.16
CA ASP A 137 -3.69 26.65 3.29
C ASP A 137 -4.11 28.06 2.93
N ASP A 138 -5.40 28.31 2.97
CA ASP A 138 -6.00 29.63 2.78
C ASP A 138 -6.70 30.03 4.09
N PRO A 139 -6.01 30.79 4.98
CA PRO A 139 -6.57 31.16 6.28
C PRO A 139 -7.79 32.09 6.18
N ASP A 140 -8.00 32.71 5.02
CA ASP A 140 -9.14 33.60 4.75
C ASP A 140 -10.20 32.93 3.84
N GLY A 141 -9.97 31.66 3.46
CA GLY A 141 -10.87 30.86 2.65
C GLY A 141 -12.16 30.48 3.41
N GLU A 142 -13.30 30.43 2.71
CA GLU A 142 -14.59 30.00 3.24
C GLU A 142 -14.74 28.46 3.19
#